data_40dd83e3402db13e638b512135aa5512
#
_entry.id   40dd83e3402db13e638b512135aa5512
#
_cell.length_a   1.000
_cell.length_b   1.000
_cell.length_c   1.000
_cell.angle_alpha   90.00
_cell.angle_beta   90.00
_cell.angle_gamma   90.00
#
_symmetry.space_group_name_H-M   'P 1'
#
loop_
_entity.id
_entity.type
_entity.pdbx_description
1 polymer ?
#
loop_
_entity_poly.entity_id
_entity_poly.type
_entity_poly.pdbx_seq_one_letter_code
_entity_poly.pdbx_strand_id
1 'polypeptide(L)'
;MTPDYFNFLLTGKKFNEYTNASTTQLLNLKTSVWDYDILKLLNIPKDIFQTILQPSTSIGYLKHSIKEKIGFDLEVIAAPSHDTASAVLSAPSYDENYFLYLSSGTWSLLGTEIDNYNSSLKSLELNLTNEGGYNRKYRYLKNIMGLWIVQNIKKELNDKYSFKDLCDMASKANNKYIIIDVNDEVFLSPNS
;
A
#
# COMPACT_ATOMS: atom_id res chain seq x y z
N MET A 1 13.30 -5.06 -1.31
CA MET A 1 12.23 -4.86 -0.31
C MET A 1 12.07 -6.12 0.51
N THR A 2 11.46 -6.05 1.69
CA THR A 2 11.41 -7.22 2.61
C THR A 2 10.75 -8.45 2.00
N PRO A 3 9.58 -8.37 1.33
CA PRO A 3 8.98 -9.54 0.67
C PRO A 3 9.88 -10.14 -0.42
N ASP A 4 10.55 -9.30 -1.21
CA ASP A 4 11.48 -9.77 -2.25
C ASP A 4 12.66 -10.52 -1.64
N TYR A 5 13.13 -10.07 -0.47
CA TYR A 5 14.20 -10.74 0.24
C TYR A 5 13.79 -12.12 0.73
N PHE A 6 12.56 -12.29 1.25
CA PHE A 6 12.05 -13.62 1.61
C PHE A 6 11.93 -14.53 0.38
N ASN A 7 11.44 -14.01 -0.73
CA ASN A 7 11.39 -14.76 -1.99
C ASN A 7 12.80 -15.18 -2.46
N PHE A 8 13.79 -14.30 -2.30
CA PHE A 8 15.19 -14.66 -2.57
C PHE A 8 15.71 -15.74 -1.61
N LEU A 9 15.39 -15.67 -0.33
CA LEU A 9 15.76 -16.72 0.62
C LEU A 9 15.18 -18.08 0.24
N LEU A 10 13.93 -18.10 -0.24
CA LEU A 10 13.25 -19.31 -0.66
C LEU A 10 13.81 -19.89 -1.98
N THR A 11 14.01 -19.04 -2.98
CA THR A 11 14.27 -19.48 -4.36
C THR A 11 15.70 -19.24 -4.84
N GLY A 12 16.44 -18.31 -4.22
CA GLY A 12 17.74 -17.83 -4.71
C GLY A 12 17.65 -16.82 -5.85
N LYS A 13 16.45 -16.48 -6.33
CA LYS A 13 16.27 -15.54 -7.44
C LYS A 13 16.02 -14.14 -6.91
N LYS A 14 16.58 -13.13 -7.59
CA LYS A 14 16.46 -11.71 -7.26
C LYS A 14 15.53 -11.01 -8.25
N PHE A 15 14.55 -10.32 -7.73
CA PHE A 15 13.61 -9.46 -8.46
C PHE A 15 12.99 -8.45 -7.50
N ASN A 16 12.23 -7.50 -8.02
CA ASN A 16 11.37 -6.62 -7.23
C ASN A 16 9.92 -6.80 -7.68
N GLU A 17 9.03 -7.07 -6.74
CA GLU A 17 7.62 -7.25 -7.06
C GLU A 17 6.96 -5.90 -7.35
N TYR A 18 6.15 -5.87 -8.40
CA TYR A 18 5.59 -4.67 -9.01
C TYR A 18 4.77 -3.81 -8.04
N THR A 19 3.84 -4.41 -7.27
CA THR A 19 2.94 -3.63 -6.41
C THR A 19 3.71 -2.92 -5.31
N ASN A 20 4.72 -3.57 -4.74
CA ASN A 20 5.58 -2.98 -3.73
C ASN A 20 6.59 -2.00 -4.33
N ALA A 21 7.17 -2.32 -5.49
CA ALA A 21 8.07 -1.41 -6.19
C ALA A 21 7.38 -0.10 -6.57
N SER A 22 6.10 -0.13 -6.93
CA SER A 22 5.34 1.06 -7.33
C SER A 22 5.17 2.09 -6.21
N THR A 23 5.26 1.68 -4.94
CA THR A 23 5.15 2.58 -3.79
C THR A 23 6.39 3.44 -3.57
N THR A 24 7.51 3.10 -4.22
CA THR A 24 8.79 3.81 -4.06
C THR A 24 8.84 5.16 -4.74
N GLN A 25 7.90 5.45 -5.65
CA GLN A 25 7.92 6.59 -6.57
C GLN A 25 9.13 6.60 -7.54
N LEU A 26 9.86 5.50 -7.62
CA LEU A 26 11.00 5.31 -8.52
C LEU A 26 10.63 4.50 -9.77
N LEU A 27 9.38 4.08 -9.86
CA LEU A 27 8.84 3.37 -11.02
C LEU A 27 8.25 4.36 -12.03
N ASN A 28 8.58 4.19 -13.30
CA ASN A 28 7.95 4.94 -14.38
C ASN A 28 6.57 4.35 -14.66
N LEU A 29 5.50 5.13 -14.45
CA LEU A 29 4.11 4.68 -14.61
C LEU A 29 3.80 4.20 -16.04
N LYS A 30 4.43 4.81 -17.04
CA LYS A 30 4.18 4.50 -18.45
C LYS A 30 4.79 3.17 -18.87
N THR A 31 5.97 2.85 -18.36
CA THR A 31 6.73 1.66 -18.75
C THR A 31 6.67 0.53 -17.73
N SER A 32 6.21 0.82 -16.49
CA SER A 32 6.16 -0.09 -15.35
C SER A 32 7.53 -0.71 -14.99
N VAL A 33 8.60 0.00 -15.28
CA VAL A 33 9.97 -0.35 -14.88
C VAL A 33 10.61 0.80 -14.11
N TRP A 34 11.78 0.57 -13.54
CA TRP A 34 12.54 1.61 -12.82
C TRP A 34 12.81 2.82 -13.71
N ASP A 35 12.58 4.02 -13.18
CA ASP A 35 12.86 5.28 -13.86
C ASP A 35 14.33 5.66 -13.67
N TYR A 36 15.15 5.32 -14.64
CA TYR A 36 16.59 5.56 -14.56
C TYR A 36 16.97 7.05 -14.58
N ASP A 37 16.12 7.92 -15.11
CA ASP A 37 16.34 9.37 -15.07
C ASP A 37 16.15 9.90 -13.64
N ILE A 38 15.13 9.45 -12.94
CA ILE A 38 14.92 9.75 -11.52
C ILE A 38 16.07 9.19 -10.68
N LEU A 39 16.46 7.93 -10.89
CA LEU A 39 17.57 7.32 -10.15
C LEU A 39 18.86 8.11 -10.34
N LYS A 40 19.15 8.54 -11.56
CA LYS A 40 20.32 9.36 -11.88
C LYS A 40 20.26 10.73 -11.21
N LEU A 41 19.11 11.39 -11.25
CA LEU A 41 18.88 12.68 -10.60
C LEU A 41 19.14 12.60 -9.09
N LEU A 42 18.73 11.51 -8.46
CA LEU A 42 18.88 11.28 -7.02
C LEU A 42 20.25 10.65 -6.65
N ASN A 43 21.13 10.42 -7.62
CA ASN A 43 22.41 9.73 -7.43
C ASN A 43 22.26 8.33 -6.79
N ILE A 44 21.21 7.61 -7.12
CA ILE A 44 20.96 6.25 -6.63
C ILE A 44 21.56 5.25 -7.64
N PRO A 45 22.44 4.33 -7.19
CA PRO A 45 23.01 3.33 -8.08
C PRO A 45 21.96 2.40 -8.67
N LYS A 46 21.88 2.30 -10.00
CA LYS A 46 20.90 1.45 -10.69
C LYS A 46 21.05 -0.04 -10.36
N ASP A 47 22.26 -0.47 -10.04
CA ASP A 47 22.59 -1.90 -9.86
C ASP A 47 22.01 -2.50 -8.56
N ILE A 48 21.50 -1.66 -7.66
CA ILE A 48 20.78 -2.13 -6.46
C ILE A 48 19.34 -2.56 -6.78
N PHE A 49 18.81 -2.15 -7.93
CA PHE A 49 17.47 -2.48 -8.35
C PHE A 49 17.45 -3.73 -9.23
N GLN A 50 16.46 -4.58 -9.02
CA GLN A 50 16.28 -5.81 -9.77
C GLN A 50 15.17 -5.66 -10.80
N THR A 51 15.06 -6.61 -11.72
CA THR A 51 13.95 -6.67 -12.69
C THR A 51 12.61 -6.67 -11.97
N ILE A 52 11.66 -5.89 -12.48
CA ILE A 52 10.29 -5.85 -11.97
C ILE A 52 9.56 -7.13 -12.38
N LEU A 53 8.93 -7.78 -11.40
CA LEU A 53 8.13 -8.97 -11.59
C LEU A 53 6.66 -8.68 -11.28
N GLN A 54 5.77 -9.06 -12.18
CA GLN A 54 4.33 -8.91 -11.97
C GLN A 54 3.79 -9.95 -10.99
N PRO A 55 2.74 -9.62 -10.21
CA PRO A 55 2.03 -10.61 -9.40
C PRO A 55 1.58 -11.82 -10.23
N SER A 56 1.38 -12.95 -9.58
CA SER A 56 1.02 -14.25 -10.18
C SER A 56 2.08 -14.85 -11.12
N THR A 57 3.29 -14.29 -11.13
CA THR A 57 4.40 -14.87 -11.91
C THR A 57 5.13 -15.93 -11.08
N SER A 58 5.44 -17.06 -11.70
CA SER A 58 6.29 -18.07 -11.08
C SER A 58 7.70 -17.53 -10.87
N ILE A 59 8.17 -17.61 -9.65
CA ILE A 59 9.55 -17.28 -9.29
C ILE A 59 10.45 -18.51 -9.49
N GLY A 60 9.85 -19.69 -9.44
CA GLY A 60 10.48 -21.00 -9.54
C GLY A 60 10.30 -21.81 -8.27
N TYR A 61 11.13 -22.82 -8.10
CA TYR A 61 11.04 -23.78 -7.01
C TYR A 61 11.94 -23.41 -5.83
N LEU A 62 11.70 -24.05 -4.69
CA LEU A 62 12.50 -23.87 -3.50
C LEU A 62 13.97 -24.24 -3.75
N LYS A 63 14.87 -23.55 -3.05
CA LYS A 63 16.27 -23.95 -2.97
C LYS A 63 16.39 -25.37 -2.43
N HIS A 64 17.36 -26.14 -2.93
CA HIS A 64 17.62 -27.50 -2.49
C HIS A 64 17.72 -27.63 -0.96
N SER A 65 18.45 -26.74 -0.32
CA SER A 65 18.62 -26.74 1.15
C SER A 65 17.33 -26.52 1.94
N ILE A 66 16.33 -25.87 1.35
CA ILE A 66 15.02 -25.68 1.99
C ILE A 66 14.16 -26.92 1.74
N LYS A 67 14.14 -27.39 0.49
CA LYS A 67 13.45 -28.61 0.09
C LYS A 67 13.85 -29.82 0.96
N GLU A 68 15.13 -30.00 1.21
CA GLU A 68 15.63 -31.04 2.09
C GLU A 68 15.12 -30.92 3.53
N LYS A 69 15.07 -29.66 4.06
CA LYS A 69 14.61 -29.44 5.43
C LYS A 69 13.13 -29.71 5.64
N ILE A 70 12.29 -29.40 4.63
CA ILE A 70 10.83 -29.54 4.75
C ILE A 70 10.32 -30.86 4.17
N GLY A 71 11.13 -31.58 3.37
CA GLY A 71 10.83 -32.89 2.83
C GLY A 71 10.00 -32.89 1.54
N PHE A 72 9.68 -31.73 0.95
CA PHE A 72 8.92 -31.61 -0.30
C PHE A 72 9.33 -30.36 -1.08
N ASP A 73 8.90 -30.27 -2.34
CA ASP A 73 9.14 -29.12 -3.20
C ASP A 73 7.88 -28.29 -3.41
N LEU A 74 8.05 -27.00 -3.57
CA LEU A 74 6.98 -26.06 -3.86
C LEU A 74 7.39 -25.08 -4.95
N GLU A 75 6.47 -24.77 -5.83
CA GLU A 75 6.59 -23.64 -6.71
C GLU A 75 6.24 -22.35 -5.95
N VAL A 76 7.13 -21.38 -6.03
CA VAL A 76 6.95 -20.06 -5.39
C VAL A 76 6.39 -19.09 -6.41
N ILE A 77 5.23 -18.53 -6.10
CA ILE A 77 4.53 -17.56 -6.97
C ILE A 77 4.63 -16.17 -6.33
N ALA A 78 4.92 -15.15 -7.13
CA ALA A 78 4.89 -13.76 -6.68
C ALA A 78 3.45 -13.35 -6.33
N ALA A 79 3.17 -13.09 -5.08
CA ALA A 79 1.93 -12.46 -4.65
C ALA A 79 2.04 -10.93 -4.78
N PRO A 80 0.93 -10.15 -4.86
CA PRO A 80 0.98 -8.72 -4.63
C PRO A 80 1.56 -8.46 -3.25
N SER A 81 2.82 -8.03 -3.17
CA SER A 81 3.56 -8.02 -1.91
C SER A 81 3.40 -6.73 -1.11
N HIS A 82 2.78 -5.70 -1.69
CA HIS A 82 2.25 -4.58 -0.93
C HIS A 82 0.95 -5.02 -0.25
N ASP A 83 0.89 -4.91 1.07
CA ASP A 83 -0.23 -5.40 1.89
C ASP A 83 -1.60 -4.83 1.46
N THR A 84 -1.66 -3.53 1.16
CA THR A 84 -2.88 -2.90 0.66
C THR A 84 -3.25 -3.41 -0.74
N ALA A 85 -2.29 -3.75 -1.61
CA ALA A 85 -2.59 -4.34 -2.91
C ALA A 85 -3.25 -5.71 -2.77
N SER A 86 -2.74 -6.54 -1.85
CA SER A 86 -3.35 -7.82 -1.51
C SER A 86 -4.72 -7.66 -0.86
N ALA A 87 -4.89 -6.68 0.03
CA ALA A 87 -6.16 -6.39 0.68
C ALA A 87 -7.24 -5.96 -0.33
N VAL A 88 -6.90 -5.06 -1.26
CA VAL A 88 -7.81 -4.61 -2.32
C VAL A 88 -8.19 -5.77 -3.23
N LEU A 89 -7.22 -6.60 -3.65
CA LEU A 89 -7.48 -7.78 -4.46
C LEU A 89 -8.44 -8.77 -3.79
N SER A 90 -8.39 -8.91 -2.46
CA SER A 90 -9.23 -9.83 -1.71
C SER A 90 -10.59 -9.26 -1.31
N ALA A 91 -10.80 -7.96 -1.47
CA ALA A 91 -12.05 -7.32 -1.11
C ALA A 91 -13.15 -7.71 -2.11
N PRO A 92 -14.33 -8.19 -1.64
CA PRO A 92 -15.43 -8.48 -2.55
C PRO A 92 -15.95 -7.20 -3.20
N SER A 93 -16.09 -7.20 -4.51
CA SER A 93 -16.73 -6.14 -5.28
C SER A 93 -17.93 -6.69 -6.04
N TYR A 94 -19.05 -6.00 -6.00
CA TYR A 94 -20.25 -6.32 -6.80
C TYR A 94 -20.14 -5.79 -8.23
N ASP A 95 -19.28 -4.78 -8.45
CA ASP A 95 -19.03 -4.19 -9.76
C ASP A 95 -17.52 -3.98 -9.91
N GLU A 96 -16.92 -4.68 -10.87
CA GLU A 96 -15.47 -4.60 -11.12
C GLU A 96 -15.04 -3.25 -11.72
N ASN A 97 -15.98 -2.48 -12.26
CA ASN A 97 -15.69 -1.21 -12.92
C ASN A 97 -15.91 0.02 -12.03
N TYR A 98 -16.78 -0.10 -11.04
CA TYR A 98 -17.21 1.04 -10.22
C TYR A 98 -17.24 0.68 -8.74
N PHE A 99 -16.09 0.66 -8.10
CA PHE A 99 -16.01 0.49 -6.66
C PHE A 99 -15.01 1.46 -6.03
N LEU A 100 -15.28 1.82 -4.81
CA LEU A 100 -14.35 2.53 -3.94
C LEU A 100 -13.99 1.59 -2.79
N TYR A 101 -12.72 1.57 -2.45
CA TYR A 101 -12.25 0.87 -1.26
C TYR A 101 -11.72 1.88 -0.22
N LEU A 102 -11.86 1.52 1.03
CA LEU A 102 -11.23 2.19 2.16
C LEU A 102 -10.42 1.16 2.94
N SER A 103 -9.10 1.21 2.78
CA SER A 103 -8.19 0.46 3.65
C SER A 103 -7.96 1.27 4.90
N SER A 104 -8.69 0.94 5.97
CA SER A 104 -8.71 1.71 7.22
C SER A 104 -7.69 1.18 8.22
N GLY A 105 -6.74 2.01 8.58
CA GLY A 105 -5.71 1.75 9.58
C GLY A 105 -5.32 3.04 10.31
N THR A 106 -4.15 3.10 10.90
CA THR A 106 -3.58 4.35 11.45
C THR A 106 -3.61 5.45 10.39
N TRP A 107 -3.14 5.14 9.19
CA TRP A 107 -3.44 5.84 7.94
C TRP A 107 -4.55 5.10 7.22
N SER A 108 -5.38 5.82 6.51
CA SER A 108 -6.41 5.23 5.66
C SER A 108 -6.13 5.55 4.20
N LEU A 109 -6.35 4.57 3.32
CA LEU A 109 -6.20 4.72 1.88
C LEU A 109 -7.58 4.62 1.24
N LEU A 110 -8.05 5.73 0.71
CA LEU A 110 -9.30 5.79 -0.05
C LEU A 110 -8.99 5.79 -1.53
N GLY A 111 -9.52 4.85 -2.29
CA GLY A 111 -9.20 4.72 -3.69
C GLY A 111 -10.11 3.83 -4.49
N THR A 112 -9.74 3.68 -5.76
CA THR A 112 -10.37 2.78 -6.73
C THR A 112 -9.29 2.14 -7.61
N GLU A 113 -9.63 1.10 -8.34
CA GLU A 113 -8.77 0.56 -9.39
C GLU A 113 -9.15 1.13 -10.75
N ILE A 114 -8.13 1.52 -11.52
CA ILE A 114 -8.27 2.07 -12.87
C ILE A 114 -7.31 1.35 -13.83
N ASP A 115 -7.68 1.25 -15.10
CA ASP A 115 -6.87 0.58 -16.13
C ASP A 115 -5.70 1.45 -16.62
N ASN A 116 -5.85 2.76 -16.59
CA ASN A 116 -4.84 3.71 -17.01
C ASN A 116 -4.50 4.67 -15.88
N TYR A 117 -3.21 4.91 -15.63
CA TYR A 117 -2.78 5.87 -14.61
C TYR A 117 -3.30 7.29 -14.90
N ASN A 118 -3.52 8.05 -13.86
CA ASN A 118 -3.93 9.45 -13.92
C ASN A 118 -2.88 10.35 -13.28
N SER A 119 -2.05 11.00 -14.09
CA SER A 119 -1.02 11.95 -13.67
C SER A 119 -1.38 13.40 -14.03
N SER A 120 -2.66 13.74 -14.04
CA SER A 120 -3.12 15.10 -14.31
C SER A 120 -2.72 16.08 -13.19
N LEU A 121 -2.64 17.38 -13.52
CA LEU A 121 -2.43 18.43 -12.53
C LEU A 121 -3.50 18.39 -11.43
N LYS A 122 -4.73 18.03 -11.78
CA LYS A 122 -5.82 17.86 -10.81
C LYS A 122 -5.56 16.74 -9.81
N SER A 123 -4.96 15.64 -10.27
CA SER A 123 -4.54 14.54 -9.36
C SER A 123 -3.47 15.02 -8.37
N LEU A 124 -2.51 15.80 -8.85
CA LEU A 124 -1.47 16.40 -8.01
C LEU A 124 -2.06 17.35 -6.97
N GLU A 125 -2.93 18.28 -7.38
CA GLU A 125 -3.61 19.22 -6.48
C GLU A 125 -4.42 18.52 -5.39
N LEU A 126 -5.06 17.40 -5.74
CA LEU A 126 -5.86 16.60 -4.81
C LEU A 126 -5.04 15.60 -4.00
N ASN A 127 -3.72 15.56 -4.22
CA ASN A 127 -2.80 14.61 -3.59
C ASN A 127 -3.21 13.14 -3.82
N LEU A 128 -3.60 12.83 -5.08
CA LEU A 128 -3.92 11.48 -5.53
C LEU A 128 -2.69 10.82 -6.15
N THR A 129 -2.46 9.56 -5.84
CA THR A 129 -1.34 8.78 -6.34
C THR A 129 -1.80 7.56 -7.15
N ASN A 130 -0.90 7.02 -7.94
CA ASN A 130 -1.09 5.78 -8.68
C ASN A 130 -0.11 4.74 -8.13
N GLU A 131 -0.63 3.66 -7.60
CA GLU A 131 0.17 2.52 -7.16
C GLU A 131 -0.19 1.29 -7.98
N GLY A 132 0.77 0.39 -8.15
CA GLY A 132 0.53 -0.86 -8.85
C GLY A 132 -0.51 -1.73 -8.18
N GLY A 133 -1.47 -2.20 -8.95
CA GLY A 133 -2.48 -3.18 -8.57
C GLY A 133 -2.23 -4.54 -9.21
N TYR A 134 -3.15 -5.46 -9.02
CA TYR A 134 -3.17 -6.76 -9.70
C TYR A 134 -3.62 -6.60 -11.16
N ASN A 135 -3.22 -7.51 -12.03
CA ASN A 135 -3.61 -7.55 -13.44
C ASN A 135 -3.34 -6.24 -14.20
N ARG A 136 -2.21 -5.59 -13.90
CA ARG A 136 -1.77 -4.32 -14.51
C ARG A 136 -2.69 -3.13 -14.26
N LYS A 137 -3.67 -3.25 -13.37
CA LYS A 137 -4.46 -2.10 -12.91
C LYS A 137 -3.61 -1.19 -12.03
N TYR A 138 -4.05 0.05 -11.91
CA TYR A 138 -3.50 1.01 -10.97
C TYR A 138 -4.50 1.22 -9.84
N ARG A 139 -4.01 1.19 -8.62
CA ARG A 139 -4.75 1.67 -7.45
C ARG A 139 -4.59 3.19 -7.41
N TYR A 140 -5.61 3.89 -7.82
CA TYR A 140 -5.68 5.34 -7.81
C TYR A 140 -6.30 5.77 -6.50
N LEU A 141 -5.49 6.33 -5.61
CA LEU A 141 -5.85 6.50 -4.22
C LEU A 141 -5.31 7.78 -3.61
N LYS A 142 -5.85 8.13 -2.47
CA LYS A 142 -5.36 9.18 -1.58
C LYS A 142 -5.10 8.60 -0.20
N ASN A 143 -3.96 8.94 0.39
CA ASN A 143 -3.72 8.77 1.80
C ASN A 143 -4.50 9.83 2.58
N ILE A 144 -5.31 9.39 3.52
CA ILE A 144 -6.05 10.26 4.42
C ILE A 144 -5.69 9.92 5.86
N MET A 145 -5.82 10.89 6.75
CA MET A 145 -5.65 10.64 8.18
C MET A 145 -6.75 9.67 8.64
N GLY A 146 -6.33 8.55 9.23
CA GLY A 146 -7.24 7.50 9.65
C GLY A 146 -7.41 7.46 11.18
N LEU A 147 -7.24 6.28 11.74
CA LEU A 147 -7.37 6.05 13.19
C LEU A 147 -6.31 6.80 14.02
N TRP A 148 -5.30 7.38 13.40
CA TRP A 148 -4.33 8.27 14.03
C TRP A 148 -5.00 9.39 14.83
N ILE A 149 -6.06 10.01 14.28
CA ILE A 149 -6.82 11.06 14.95
C ILE A 149 -7.41 10.53 16.28
N VAL A 150 -8.04 9.36 16.24
CA VAL A 150 -8.63 8.75 17.45
C VAL A 150 -7.55 8.34 18.46
N GLN A 151 -6.40 7.86 17.99
CA GLN A 151 -5.25 7.53 18.83
C GLN A 151 -4.68 8.78 19.52
N ASN A 152 -4.64 9.91 18.82
CA ASN A 152 -4.20 11.18 19.41
C ASN A 152 -5.18 11.72 20.43
N ILE A 153 -6.48 11.73 20.14
CA ILE A 153 -7.52 12.10 21.10
C ILE A 153 -7.38 11.27 22.37
N LYS A 154 -7.14 9.96 22.26
CA LYS A 154 -6.94 9.11 23.41
C LYS A 154 -5.72 9.54 24.25
N LYS A 155 -4.61 9.88 23.59
CA LYS A 155 -3.38 10.38 24.26
C LYS A 155 -3.61 11.74 24.93
N GLU A 156 -4.29 12.67 24.27
CA GLU A 156 -4.65 13.99 24.84
C GLU A 156 -5.53 13.86 26.07
N LEU A 157 -6.35 12.82 26.14
CA LEU A 157 -7.14 12.46 27.32
C LEU A 157 -6.34 11.66 28.36
N ASN A 158 -4.99 11.68 28.27
CA ASN A 158 -4.08 10.97 29.18
C ASN A 158 -4.40 9.46 29.29
N ASP A 159 -4.81 8.83 28.20
CA ASP A 159 -5.19 7.41 28.12
C ASP A 159 -6.29 6.99 29.11
N LYS A 160 -7.04 7.95 29.64
CA LYS A 160 -8.11 7.74 30.64
C LYS A 160 -9.21 6.78 30.15
N TYR A 161 -9.46 6.77 28.85
CA TYR A 161 -10.53 5.98 28.24
C TYR A 161 -9.95 4.91 27.31
N SER A 162 -10.56 3.73 27.31
CA SER A 162 -10.27 2.71 26.30
C SER A 162 -10.86 3.11 24.94
N PHE A 163 -10.42 2.47 23.85
CA PHE A 163 -11.05 2.67 22.54
C PHE A 163 -12.54 2.31 22.54
N LYS A 164 -12.91 1.29 23.32
CA LYS A 164 -14.30 0.91 23.50
C LYS A 164 -15.11 2.03 24.14
N ASP A 165 -14.59 2.65 25.22
CA ASP A 165 -15.26 3.76 25.89
C ASP A 165 -15.43 4.95 24.94
N LEU A 166 -14.43 5.28 24.13
CA LEU A 166 -14.53 6.34 23.12
C LEU A 166 -15.59 6.04 22.07
N CYS A 167 -15.69 4.81 21.59
CA CYS A 167 -16.75 4.39 20.66
C CYS A 167 -18.15 4.46 21.31
N ASP A 168 -18.27 4.01 22.56
CA ASP A 168 -19.53 4.06 23.32
C ASP A 168 -19.96 5.51 23.60
N MET A 169 -19.03 6.41 23.85
CA MET A 169 -19.28 7.84 24.00
C MET A 169 -19.72 8.46 22.68
N ALA A 170 -19.03 8.15 21.57
CA ALA A 170 -19.37 8.65 20.25
C ALA A 170 -20.78 8.21 19.81
N SER A 171 -21.14 6.96 20.08
CA SER A 171 -22.48 6.43 19.73
C SER A 171 -23.64 7.10 20.48
N LYS A 172 -23.34 7.67 21.66
CA LYS A 172 -24.32 8.38 22.53
C LYS A 172 -24.30 9.89 22.32
N ALA A 173 -23.34 10.41 21.55
CA ALA A 173 -23.26 11.84 21.29
C ALA A 173 -24.47 12.31 20.46
N ASN A 174 -25.01 13.48 20.80
CA ASN A 174 -26.09 14.08 20.01
C ASN A 174 -25.58 14.39 18.59
N ASN A 175 -26.39 14.02 17.60
CA ASN A 175 -26.12 14.10 16.16
C ASN A 175 -25.88 15.54 15.65
N LYS A 176 -24.87 16.23 16.12
CA LYS A 176 -24.30 17.35 15.39
C LYS A 176 -23.25 16.79 14.44
N TYR A 177 -23.64 16.63 13.20
CA TYR A 177 -22.69 16.25 12.15
C TYR A 177 -21.68 17.40 11.97
N ILE A 178 -20.50 17.24 12.51
CA ILE A 178 -19.37 18.11 12.25
C ILE A 178 -18.49 17.38 11.24
N ILE A 179 -18.31 18.01 10.09
CA ILE A 179 -17.37 17.53 9.06
C ILE A 179 -16.03 18.22 9.33
N ILE A 180 -14.99 17.43 9.49
CA ILE A 180 -13.62 17.91 9.65
C ILE A 180 -12.83 17.63 8.38
N ASP A 181 -11.90 18.50 8.02
CA ASP A 181 -10.91 18.19 6.99
C ASP A 181 -9.81 17.34 7.61
N VAL A 182 -9.84 16.03 7.37
CA VAL A 182 -8.86 15.08 7.89
C VAL A 182 -7.44 15.30 7.34
N ASN A 183 -7.26 16.17 6.35
CA ASN A 183 -5.95 16.53 5.81
C ASN A 183 -5.40 17.82 6.42
N ASP A 184 -6.11 18.46 7.33
CA ASP A 184 -5.63 19.66 8.02
C ASP A 184 -4.37 19.32 8.83
N GLU A 185 -3.38 20.22 8.77
CA GLU A 185 -2.09 20.04 9.44
C GLU A 185 -2.23 19.90 10.96
N VAL A 186 -3.30 20.43 11.54
CA VAL A 186 -3.60 20.29 12.98
C VAL A 186 -3.67 18.83 13.43
N PHE A 187 -3.97 17.89 12.53
CA PHE A 187 -4.05 16.47 12.87
C PHE A 187 -2.72 15.72 12.70
N LEU A 188 -1.66 16.36 12.18
CA LEU A 188 -0.37 15.71 11.95
C LEU A 188 0.41 15.44 13.25
N SER A 189 0.26 16.31 14.24
CA SER A 189 0.97 16.20 15.51
C SER A 189 0.01 16.17 16.70
N PRO A 190 0.22 15.29 17.70
CA PRO A 190 -0.48 15.38 18.97
C PRO A 190 -0.14 16.69 19.66
N ASN A 191 -1.10 17.32 20.29
CA ASN A 191 -0.95 18.60 21.04
C ASN A 191 -0.63 19.83 20.15
N SER A 192 -1.04 19.83 18.89
CA SER A 192 -0.97 21.00 18.04
C SER A 192 -2.29 21.76 18.05
#